data_0de419da5e12e5ff9a7daeecf5fe4c14
#
_entry.id   0de419da5e12e5ff9a7daeecf5fe4c14
#
_cell.length_a   1.000
_cell.length_b   1.000
_cell.length_c   1.000
_cell.angle_alpha   90.00
_cell.angle_beta   90.00
_cell.angle_gamma   90.00
#
_symmetry.space_group_name_H-M   'P 1'
#
loop_
_entity.id
_entity.type
_entity.pdbx_description
1 polymer ?
#
loop_
_entity_poly.entity_id
_entity_poly.type
_entity_poly.pdbx_seq_one_letter_code
_entity_poly.pdbx_strand_id
1 'polypeptide(L)'
;DQLYSKDLATLKDKLWSDFRFTKLKWKSNYLSVKLYFDEFWLDDLTYSKVWFLSKILLWLYTTKYWELDELNYFWQEFSFIRNINSDNFSVLSEKNDYRRYEFLFKARTKLESSNVIIINHSLLFSDLNQESWVLWKIKNLVIDEWHNIEDSVTDSLRKKYNLNNLSESFDLIEKTLNKIEAKKITFLKLKESLISKLELLDDYAFNYLNNKVWSQQNFKLTLLEADFFDDIDYWNLLKKIELDFIDIVDNLSIREWYDFTKEIALLQSFLDIIKTTLDKKSDKEFIRILSFNDRNGMSFEYTLLNPWEYLRDNLWNKLSSCILTSATLQIWRKFDYFKTL
;
A
#
# COMPACT_ATOMS: atom_id res chain seq x y z
N ASP A 1 -2.02 20.56 7.45
CA ASP A 1 -1.98 20.81 8.89
C ASP A 1 -2.61 22.15 9.28
N GLN A 2 -2.46 23.21 8.49
CA GLN A 2 -3.08 24.52 8.76
C GLN A 2 -4.62 24.43 8.86
N LEU A 3 -5.26 23.78 7.90
CA LEU A 3 -6.71 23.56 7.89
C LEU A 3 -7.19 22.91 9.20
N TYR A 4 -6.50 21.88 9.68
CA TYR A 4 -6.86 21.16 10.89
C TYR A 4 -6.58 21.94 12.16
N SER A 5 -5.37 22.47 12.29
CA SER A 5 -4.90 23.09 13.55
C SER A 5 -5.39 24.52 13.77
N LYS A 6 -5.68 25.26 12.69
CA LYS A 6 -6.03 26.68 12.77
C LYS A 6 -7.46 26.95 12.27
N ASP A 7 -7.75 26.58 11.04
CA ASP A 7 -8.97 27.06 10.38
C ASP A 7 -10.23 26.37 10.93
N LEU A 8 -10.24 25.03 11.03
CA LEU A 8 -11.37 24.30 11.61
C LEU A 8 -11.47 24.49 13.13
N ALA A 9 -10.35 24.66 13.83
CA ALA A 9 -10.37 25.00 15.24
C ALA A 9 -11.05 26.36 15.48
N THR A 10 -10.67 27.38 14.70
CA THR A 10 -11.31 28.71 14.74
C THR A 10 -12.79 28.65 14.37
N LEU A 11 -13.15 27.83 13.40
CA LEU A 11 -14.55 27.64 12.98
C LEU A 11 -15.38 27.01 14.11
N LYS A 12 -14.85 26.01 14.77
CA LYS A 12 -15.48 25.37 15.92
C LYS A 12 -15.76 26.36 17.06
N ASP A 13 -14.80 27.21 17.38
CA ASP A 13 -14.94 28.20 18.45
C ASP A 13 -15.98 29.28 18.12
N LYS A 14 -16.15 29.59 16.82
CA LYS A 14 -17.05 30.67 16.37
C LYS A 14 -18.47 30.22 16.02
N LEU A 15 -18.67 28.98 15.57
CA LEU A 15 -19.94 28.56 14.97
C LEU A 15 -20.77 27.64 15.89
N TRP A 16 -20.20 26.56 16.44
CA TRP A 16 -20.98 25.60 17.23
C TRP A 16 -20.11 24.75 18.16
N SER A 17 -20.58 24.57 19.39
CA SER A 17 -19.94 23.66 20.37
C SER A 17 -19.93 22.19 19.93
N ASP A 18 -20.90 21.78 19.08
CA ASP A 18 -21.06 20.38 18.67
C ASP A 18 -20.34 20.03 17.37
N PHE A 19 -19.65 20.99 16.74
CA PHE A 19 -18.87 20.76 15.54
C PHE A 19 -17.64 19.90 15.84
N ARG A 20 -17.61 18.70 15.29
CA ARG A 20 -16.52 17.74 15.47
C ARG A 20 -15.82 17.51 14.15
N PHE A 21 -14.51 17.61 14.17
CA PHE A 21 -13.68 17.33 13.02
C PHE A 21 -12.50 16.44 13.44
N THR A 22 -12.04 15.61 12.50
CA THR A 22 -10.90 14.74 12.72
C THR A 22 -10.04 14.67 11.46
N LYS A 23 -8.78 14.27 11.65
CA LYS A 23 -7.85 13.97 10.58
C LYS A 23 -7.57 12.47 10.62
N LEU A 24 -7.56 11.82 9.48
CA LEU A 24 -7.12 10.44 9.32
C LEU A 24 -5.94 10.41 8.37
N LYS A 25 -4.87 9.75 8.80
CA LYS A 25 -3.71 9.42 7.97
C LYS A 25 -3.72 7.95 7.57
N TRP A 26 -2.78 7.59 6.73
CA TRP A 26 -2.55 6.22 6.35
C TRP A 26 -2.20 5.36 7.58
N LYS A 27 -2.62 4.10 7.60
CA LYS A 27 -2.45 3.20 8.75
C LYS A 27 -0.99 3.05 9.21
N SER A 28 -0.02 3.12 8.28
CA SER A 28 1.41 3.11 8.61
C SER A 28 1.90 4.33 9.40
N ASN A 29 1.10 5.39 9.49
CA ASN A 29 1.43 6.56 10.31
C ASN A 29 1.08 6.39 11.79
N TYR A 30 0.42 5.31 12.17
CA TYR A 30 0.04 5.06 13.56
C TYR A 30 0.91 3.95 14.16
N LEU A 31 1.31 4.14 15.43
CA LEU A 31 1.95 3.09 16.20
C LEU A 31 0.95 1.96 16.49
N SER A 32 1.37 0.71 16.31
CA SER A 32 0.67 -0.44 16.85
C SER A 32 1.16 -0.77 18.25
N VAL A 33 0.26 -0.71 19.21
CA VAL A 33 0.55 -1.05 20.62
C VAL A 33 0.95 -2.52 20.73
N LYS A 34 0.23 -3.41 20.02
CA LYS A 34 0.54 -4.84 19.99
C LYS A 34 1.96 -5.08 19.48
N LEU A 35 2.28 -4.59 18.27
CA LEU A 35 3.59 -4.82 17.66
C LEU A 35 4.73 -4.19 18.45
N TYR A 36 4.48 -3.04 19.08
CA TYR A 36 5.45 -2.42 19.97
C TYR A 36 5.78 -3.32 21.16
N PHE A 37 4.80 -3.94 21.80
CA PHE A 37 5.06 -4.89 22.88
C PHE A 37 5.66 -6.20 22.38
N ASP A 38 5.24 -6.70 21.23
CA ASP A 38 5.83 -7.90 20.62
C ASP A 38 7.35 -7.73 20.41
N GLU A 39 7.82 -6.53 20.03
CA GLU A 39 9.24 -6.23 19.86
C GLU A 39 10.07 -6.32 21.16
N PHE A 40 9.46 -6.16 22.34
CA PHE A 40 10.16 -6.36 23.62
C PHE A 40 10.44 -7.84 23.95
N TRP A 41 9.64 -8.74 23.40
CA TRP A 41 9.73 -10.16 23.69
C TRP A 41 10.60 -10.92 22.67
N LEU A 42 11.20 -10.21 21.73
CA LEU A 42 12.14 -10.81 20.81
C LEU A 42 13.52 -10.98 21.47
N ASP A 43 14.17 -12.13 21.22
CA ASP A 43 15.48 -12.46 21.77
C ASP A 43 16.65 -11.63 21.19
N ASP A 44 16.38 -10.74 20.23
CA ASP A 44 17.36 -9.94 19.50
C ASP A 44 17.45 -8.48 19.96
N LEU A 45 17.28 -8.23 21.25
CA LEU A 45 17.36 -6.88 21.85
C LEU A 45 18.77 -6.31 21.78
N THR A 46 19.06 -5.58 20.71
CA THR A 46 20.30 -4.79 20.60
C THR A 46 20.19 -3.48 21.40
N TYR A 47 21.32 -2.89 21.75
CA TYR A 47 21.35 -1.60 22.47
C TYR A 47 20.59 -0.50 21.72
N SER A 48 20.74 -0.41 20.39
CA SER A 48 20.02 0.55 19.55
C SER A 48 18.50 0.32 19.56
N LYS A 49 18.07 -0.94 19.57
CA LYS A 49 16.66 -1.31 19.65
C LYS A 49 16.04 -0.92 20.99
N VAL A 50 16.72 -1.25 22.10
CA VAL A 50 16.28 -0.87 23.46
C VAL A 50 16.18 0.65 23.61
N TRP A 51 17.18 1.38 23.12
CA TRP A 51 17.17 2.84 23.12
C TRP A 51 15.96 3.39 22.34
N PHE A 52 15.71 2.86 21.14
CA PHE A 52 14.60 3.31 20.31
C PHE A 52 13.24 3.00 20.95
N LEU A 53 13.04 1.79 21.49
CA LEU A 53 11.81 1.43 22.20
C LEU A 53 11.58 2.32 23.43
N SER A 54 12.63 2.66 24.17
CA SER A 54 12.55 3.59 25.31
C SER A 54 12.17 5.01 24.88
N LYS A 55 12.69 5.48 23.73
CA LYS A 55 12.33 6.77 23.14
C LYS A 55 10.84 6.82 22.78
N ILE A 56 10.29 5.73 22.22
CA ILE A 56 8.85 5.63 21.95
C ILE A 56 8.04 5.69 23.22
N LEU A 57 8.46 5.02 24.29
CA LEU A 57 7.78 5.04 25.56
C LEU A 57 7.65 6.47 26.12
N LEU A 58 8.72 7.25 26.03
CA LEU A 58 8.71 8.67 26.44
C LEU A 58 7.80 9.50 25.52
N TRP A 59 7.85 9.26 24.20
CA TRP A 59 6.97 9.95 23.25
C TRP A 59 5.50 9.68 23.53
N LEU A 60 5.11 8.48 23.95
CA LEU A 60 3.73 8.15 24.29
C LEU A 60 3.11 9.04 25.38
N TYR A 61 3.93 9.62 26.26
CA TYR A 61 3.47 10.61 27.26
C TYR A 61 3.23 12.00 26.67
N THR A 62 3.83 12.33 25.53
CA THR A 62 3.83 13.69 24.96
C THR A 62 3.01 13.80 23.69
N THR A 63 2.72 12.68 23.03
CA THR A 63 1.97 12.66 21.76
C THR A 63 0.56 13.22 21.92
N LYS A 64 0.15 14.06 20.95
CA LYS A 64 -1.19 14.65 20.90
C LYS A 64 -2.11 13.91 19.90
N TYR A 65 -1.52 13.41 18.81
CA TYR A 65 -2.26 12.86 17.67
C TYR A 65 -2.01 11.38 17.46
N TRP A 66 -1.04 10.79 18.20
CA TRP A 66 -0.64 9.39 18.12
C TRP A 66 -0.07 9.00 16.73
N GLU A 67 0.48 9.99 16.05
CA GLU A 67 1.04 9.84 14.71
C GLU A 67 2.56 9.70 14.82
N LEU A 68 3.12 8.71 14.15
CA LEU A 68 4.57 8.45 14.15
C LEU A 68 5.39 9.63 13.60
N ASP A 69 4.77 10.51 12.81
CA ASP A 69 5.42 11.74 12.31
C ASP A 69 5.76 12.73 13.42
N GLU A 70 5.11 12.63 14.60
CA GLU A 70 5.46 13.44 15.77
C GLU A 70 6.78 12.98 16.40
N LEU A 71 7.22 11.76 16.09
CA LEU A 71 8.43 11.17 16.62
C LEU A 71 9.62 11.55 15.72
N ASN A 72 10.54 12.37 16.25
CA ASN A 72 11.80 12.62 15.56
C ASN A 72 12.67 11.37 15.59
N TYR A 73 12.87 10.73 14.44
CA TYR A 73 13.71 9.54 14.31
C TYR A 73 14.76 9.71 13.21
N PHE A 74 15.90 9.04 13.41
CA PHE A 74 16.95 9.00 12.42
C PHE A 74 16.64 7.94 11.36
N TRP A 75 17.24 8.08 10.18
CA TRP A 75 17.02 7.12 9.08
C TRP A 75 17.33 5.67 9.48
N GLN A 76 18.29 5.44 10.39
CA GLN A 76 18.65 4.12 10.92
C GLN A 76 17.53 3.50 11.78
N GLU A 77 16.68 4.31 12.38
CA GLU A 77 15.53 3.89 13.19
C GLU A 77 14.31 3.55 12.32
N PHE A 78 14.37 3.84 11.01
CA PHE A 78 13.25 3.63 10.09
C PHE A 78 12.83 2.16 9.97
N SER A 79 13.77 1.23 10.04
CA SER A 79 13.48 -0.21 10.04
C SER A 79 12.65 -0.62 11.26
N PHE A 80 12.93 -0.05 12.44
CA PHE A 80 12.15 -0.32 13.64
C PHE A 80 10.74 0.26 13.54
N ILE A 81 10.57 1.47 12.97
CA ILE A 81 9.26 2.08 12.71
C ILE A 81 8.40 1.18 11.82
N ARG A 82 8.99 0.59 10.78
CA ARG A 82 8.27 -0.34 9.89
C ARG A 82 7.72 -1.57 10.62
N ASN A 83 8.41 -2.05 11.64
CA ASN A 83 8.00 -3.22 12.40
C ASN A 83 6.83 -2.94 13.35
N ILE A 84 6.74 -1.72 13.87
CA ILE A 84 5.79 -1.34 14.93
C ILE A 84 4.63 -0.46 14.46
N ASN A 85 4.54 -0.16 13.16
CA ASN A 85 3.44 0.61 12.62
C ASN A 85 2.16 -0.24 12.45
N SER A 86 1.02 0.42 12.32
CA SER A 86 -0.30 -0.22 12.19
C SER A 86 -0.64 -0.69 10.77
N ASP A 87 0.34 -0.88 9.90
CA ASP A 87 0.10 -1.35 8.53
C ASP A 87 -0.26 -2.85 8.48
N ASN A 88 -0.07 -3.56 9.57
CA ASN A 88 -0.43 -4.97 9.71
C ASN A 88 -1.93 -5.15 9.94
N PHE A 89 -2.59 -6.00 9.15
CA PHE A 89 -4.01 -6.32 9.29
C PHE A 89 -4.39 -6.88 10.68
N SER A 90 -3.48 -7.57 11.34
CA SER A 90 -3.71 -8.13 12.68
C SER A 90 -3.99 -7.08 13.76
N VAL A 91 -3.58 -5.84 13.55
CA VAL A 91 -3.74 -4.73 14.51
C VAL A 91 -5.21 -4.45 14.83
N LEU A 92 -6.09 -4.51 13.83
CA LEU A 92 -7.53 -4.28 13.97
C LEU A 92 -8.34 -5.56 14.16
N SER A 93 -7.70 -6.72 14.18
CA SER A 93 -8.36 -8.02 14.41
C SER A 93 -9.10 -8.04 15.74
N GLU A 94 -10.25 -8.70 15.77
CA GLU A 94 -10.97 -8.96 17.03
C GLU A 94 -10.19 -9.86 18.00
N LYS A 95 -9.25 -10.64 17.49
CA LYS A 95 -8.34 -11.48 18.29
C LYS A 95 -7.19 -10.69 18.91
N ASN A 96 -7.02 -9.41 18.59
CA ASN A 96 -6.00 -8.57 19.19
C ASN A 96 -6.47 -8.04 20.55
N ASP A 97 -5.88 -8.54 21.62
CA ASP A 97 -6.19 -8.12 22.99
C ASP A 97 -5.93 -6.63 23.24
N TYR A 98 -5.02 -6.02 22.46
CA TYR A 98 -4.70 -4.60 22.53
C TYR A 98 -5.56 -3.73 21.62
N ARG A 99 -6.52 -4.28 20.84
CA ARG A 99 -7.31 -3.56 19.83
C ARG A 99 -7.86 -2.22 20.33
N ARG A 100 -8.41 -2.17 21.53
CA ARG A 100 -8.97 -0.93 22.12
C ARG A 100 -7.94 0.13 22.44
N TYR A 101 -6.69 -0.28 22.57
CA TYR A 101 -5.57 0.61 22.85
C TYR A 101 -4.87 1.08 21.59
N GLU A 102 -5.09 0.39 20.46
CA GLU A 102 -4.50 0.72 19.18
C GLU A 102 -4.87 2.12 18.72
N PHE A 103 -3.88 2.89 18.33
CA PHE A 103 -4.08 4.29 17.93
C PHE A 103 -4.89 4.39 16.64
N LEU A 104 -4.67 3.49 15.69
CA LEU A 104 -5.47 3.39 14.47
C LEU A 104 -6.95 3.11 14.80
N PHE A 105 -7.23 2.23 15.76
CA PHE A 105 -8.60 1.94 16.20
C PHE A 105 -9.28 3.19 16.79
N LYS A 106 -8.55 3.91 17.66
CA LYS A 106 -9.04 5.16 18.25
C LYS A 106 -9.29 6.24 17.19
N ALA A 107 -8.38 6.38 16.20
CA ALA A 107 -8.55 7.31 15.09
C ALA A 107 -9.79 6.96 14.27
N ARG A 108 -10.02 5.69 13.93
CA ARG A 108 -11.21 5.23 13.20
C ARG A 108 -12.51 5.43 13.99
N THR A 109 -12.51 5.19 15.29
CA THR A 109 -13.70 5.42 16.13
C THR A 109 -14.09 6.91 16.15
N LYS A 110 -13.12 7.82 16.12
CA LYS A 110 -13.39 9.27 16.02
C LYS A 110 -14.07 9.66 14.71
N LEU A 111 -13.82 8.95 13.60
CA LEU A 111 -14.48 9.24 12.31
C LEU A 111 -16.00 9.14 12.42
N GLU A 112 -16.51 8.12 13.10
CA GLU A 112 -17.96 7.86 13.21
C GLU A 112 -18.71 9.00 13.91
N SER A 113 -18.02 9.74 14.79
CA SER A 113 -18.59 10.85 15.54
C SER A 113 -18.25 12.23 14.96
N SER A 114 -17.52 12.29 13.84
CA SER A 114 -17.06 13.56 13.24
C SER A 114 -17.99 14.06 12.15
N ASN A 115 -18.19 15.38 12.10
CA ASN A 115 -18.93 16.06 11.05
C ASN A 115 -18.04 16.32 9.83
N VAL A 116 -16.75 16.54 10.05
CA VAL A 116 -15.76 16.77 8.99
C VAL A 116 -14.56 15.86 9.21
N ILE A 117 -14.13 15.21 8.13
CA ILE A 117 -12.96 14.35 8.10
C ILE A 117 -11.97 14.91 7.10
N ILE A 118 -10.73 15.12 7.54
CA ILE A 118 -9.62 15.56 6.68
C ILE A 118 -8.76 14.36 6.35
N ILE A 119 -8.52 14.13 5.08
CA ILE A 119 -7.67 13.07 4.55
C ILE A 119 -6.83 13.61 3.39
N ASN A 120 -5.76 12.92 3.03
CA ASN A 120 -5.05 13.19 1.79
C ASN A 120 -5.63 12.39 0.62
N HIS A 121 -5.31 12.79 -0.61
CA HIS A 121 -5.77 12.14 -1.84
C HIS A 121 -5.40 10.66 -1.89
N SER A 122 -4.16 10.32 -1.54
CA SER A 122 -3.69 8.93 -1.55
C SER A 122 -4.52 8.03 -0.63
N LEU A 123 -4.91 8.50 0.56
CA LEU A 123 -5.78 7.75 1.46
C LEU A 123 -7.18 7.58 0.88
N LEU A 124 -7.76 8.64 0.29
CA LEU A 124 -9.07 8.58 -0.35
C LEU A 124 -9.09 7.49 -1.42
N PHE A 125 -8.13 7.52 -2.35
CA PHE A 125 -8.13 6.60 -3.49
C PHE A 125 -7.71 5.17 -3.13
N SER A 126 -6.84 5.01 -2.17
CA SER A 126 -6.52 3.68 -1.66
C SER A 126 -7.67 3.04 -0.88
N ASP A 127 -8.48 3.84 -0.18
CA ASP A 127 -9.68 3.35 0.51
C ASP A 127 -10.77 2.92 -0.49
N LEU A 128 -10.88 3.60 -1.64
CA LEU A 128 -11.79 3.22 -2.73
C LEU A 128 -11.50 1.82 -3.29
N ASN A 129 -10.26 1.38 -3.24
CA ASN A 129 -9.81 0.09 -3.79
C ASN A 129 -9.93 -1.07 -2.77
N GLN A 130 -10.39 -0.80 -1.55
CA GLN A 130 -10.55 -1.82 -0.52
C GLN A 130 -12.01 -2.26 -0.39
N GLU A 131 -12.26 -3.56 -0.21
CA GLU A 131 -13.61 -4.09 0.02
C GLU A 131 -14.25 -3.55 1.31
N SER A 132 -13.43 -3.19 2.30
CA SER A 132 -13.86 -2.60 3.56
C SER A 132 -13.57 -1.09 3.59
N TRP A 133 -14.38 -0.31 2.92
CA TRP A 133 -14.28 1.15 2.92
C TRP A 133 -14.43 1.73 4.33
N VAL A 134 -13.42 2.45 4.78
CA VAL A 134 -13.51 3.24 6.01
C VAL A 134 -14.38 4.48 5.78
N LEU A 135 -14.36 4.98 4.55
CA LEU A 135 -15.00 6.24 4.13
C LEU A 135 -16.33 6.03 3.37
N TRP A 136 -16.90 4.83 3.35
CA TRP A 136 -18.10 4.47 2.56
C TRP A 136 -19.37 5.29 2.88
N LYS A 137 -19.42 5.95 4.03
CA LYS A 137 -20.57 6.77 4.47
C LYS A 137 -20.49 8.23 3.98
N ILE A 138 -19.41 8.61 3.30
CA ILE A 138 -19.22 9.98 2.84
C ILE A 138 -20.20 10.27 1.69
N LYS A 139 -21.00 11.33 1.86
CA LYS A 139 -21.94 11.81 0.83
C LYS A 139 -21.50 13.13 0.22
N ASN A 140 -20.75 13.92 0.95
CA ASN A 140 -20.29 15.24 0.52
C ASN A 140 -18.77 15.27 0.56
N LEU A 141 -18.16 15.73 -0.51
CA LEU A 141 -16.70 15.74 -0.66
C LEU A 141 -16.23 17.12 -1.08
N VAL A 142 -15.17 17.60 -0.47
CA VAL A 142 -14.43 18.78 -0.92
C VAL A 142 -13.02 18.31 -1.28
N ILE A 143 -12.62 18.54 -2.51
CA ILE A 143 -11.29 18.18 -3.00
C ILE A 143 -10.53 19.46 -3.28
N ASP A 144 -9.47 19.65 -2.53
CA ASP A 144 -8.50 20.72 -2.77
C ASP A 144 -7.38 20.23 -3.68
N GLU A 145 -6.72 21.16 -4.38
CA GLU A 145 -5.67 20.86 -5.33
C GLU A 145 -6.07 19.80 -6.37
N TRP A 146 -7.25 20.00 -6.95
CA TRP A 146 -7.85 19.10 -7.93
C TRP A 146 -6.92 18.68 -9.07
N HIS A 147 -5.99 19.55 -9.46
CA HIS A 147 -5.05 19.28 -10.53
C HIS A 147 -4.12 18.06 -10.27
N ASN A 148 -3.99 17.62 -9.02
CA ASN A 148 -3.17 16.46 -8.63
C ASN A 148 -3.97 15.15 -8.58
N ILE A 149 -5.26 15.18 -8.90
CA ILE A 149 -6.13 14.02 -8.72
C ILE A 149 -5.77 12.88 -9.65
N GLU A 150 -5.54 13.17 -10.92
CA GLU A 150 -5.22 12.16 -11.93
C GLU A 150 -3.97 11.37 -11.52
N ASP A 151 -2.89 12.07 -11.14
CA ASP A 151 -1.67 11.46 -10.66
C ASP A 151 -1.93 10.66 -9.36
N SER A 152 -2.68 11.23 -8.43
CA SER A 152 -2.96 10.59 -7.14
C SER A 152 -3.78 9.31 -7.28
N VAL A 153 -4.76 9.27 -8.19
CA VAL A 153 -5.55 8.07 -8.48
C VAL A 153 -4.68 7.02 -9.14
N THR A 154 -3.96 7.43 -10.18
CA THR A 154 -3.07 6.55 -10.95
C THR A 154 -2.02 5.91 -10.05
N ASP A 155 -1.37 6.71 -9.18
CA ASP A 155 -0.38 6.20 -8.23
C ASP A 155 -0.98 5.28 -7.16
N SER A 156 -2.18 5.58 -6.68
CA SER A 156 -2.87 4.76 -5.66
C SER A 156 -3.31 3.40 -6.19
N LEU A 157 -3.60 3.31 -7.48
CA LEU A 157 -4.04 2.08 -8.15
C LEU A 157 -2.90 1.37 -8.88
N ARG A 158 -1.73 2.01 -8.95
CA ARG A 158 -0.53 1.41 -9.51
C ARG A 158 -0.10 0.20 -8.68
N LYS A 159 0.09 -0.93 -9.33
CA LYS A 159 0.67 -2.12 -8.72
C LYS A 159 2.03 -2.40 -9.35
N LYS A 160 2.99 -2.73 -8.50
CA LYS A 160 4.37 -2.95 -8.91
C LYS A 160 4.91 -4.23 -8.29
N TYR A 161 5.52 -5.05 -9.12
CA TYR A 161 6.29 -6.22 -8.73
C TYR A 161 7.79 -5.94 -8.88
N ASN A 162 8.57 -6.39 -7.90
CA ASN A 162 10.02 -6.40 -7.94
C ASN A 162 10.53 -7.61 -7.15
N LEU A 163 11.53 -8.32 -7.68
CA LEU A 163 12.07 -9.53 -7.05
C LEU A 163 12.65 -9.27 -5.65
N ASN A 164 13.30 -8.11 -5.46
CA ASN A 164 13.87 -7.76 -4.15
C ASN A 164 12.81 -7.64 -3.05
N ASN A 165 11.66 -7.02 -3.34
CA ASN A 165 10.58 -6.89 -2.37
C ASN A 165 9.99 -8.24 -1.98
N LEU A 166 9.95 -9.19 -2.92
CA LEU A 166 9.48 -10.53 -2.68
C LEU A 166 10.48 -11.32 -1.82
N SER A 167 11.79 -11.18 -2.07
CA SER A 167 12.84 -11.80 -1.28
C SER A 167 12.77 -11.38 0.18
N GLU A 168 12.57 -10.09 0.48
CA GLU A 168 12.37 -9.61 1.85
C GLU A 168 11.18 -10.29 2.54
N SER A 169 10.09 -10.49 1.79
CA SER A 169 8.89 -11.16 2.32
C SER A 169 9.16 -12.64 2.63
N PHE A 170 9.89 -13.33 1.76
CA PHE A 170 10.28 -14.72 1.98
C PHE A 170 11.22 -14.89 3.17
N ASP A 171 12.16 -13.98 3.36
CA ASP A 171 13.08 -14.03 4.50
C ASP A 171 12.32 -13.86 5.84
N LEU A 172 11.26 -13.03 5.84
CA LEU A 172 10.40 -12.87 7.01
C LEU A 172 9.61 -14.15 7.31
N ILE A 173 9.02 -14.78 6.27
CA ILE A 173 8.31 -16.05 6.39
C ILE A 173 9.26 -17.14 6.89
N GLU A 174 10.46 -17.22 6.34
CA GLU A 174 11.45 -18.22 6.73
C GLU A 174 11.87 -18.10 8.20
N LYS A 175 12.15 -16.88 8.67
CA LYS A 175 12.44 -16.60 10.09
C LYS A 175 11.30 -17.07 10.99
N THR A 176 10.08 -16.86 10.58
CA THR A 176 8.89 -17.27 11.32
C THR A 176 8.74 -18.80 11.34
N LEU A 177 8.99 -19.47 10.21
CA LEU A 177 8.89 -20.92 10.05
C LEU A 177 10.04 -21.69 10.76
N ASN A 178 11.13 -21.02 11.17
CA ASN A 178 12.21 -21.66 11.92
C ASN A 178 11.75 -22.43 13.17
N LYS A 179 10.55 -22.13 13.67
CA LYS A 179 9.91 -22.81 14.80
C LYS A 179 9.09 -24.04 14.39
N ILE A 180 8.93 -24.35 13.08
CA ILE A 180 8.09 -25.43 12.56
C ILE A 180 8.82 -26.15 11.41
N GLU A 181 9.67 -27.11 11.74
CA GLU A 181 10.60 -27.77 10.78
C GLU A 181 9.92 -28.38 9.56
N ALA A 182 8.82 -29.12 9.74
CA ALA A 182 8.17 -29.81 8.62
C ALA A 182 7.61 -28.86 7.56
N LYS A 183 6.99 -27.74 7.97
CA LYS A 183 6.47 -26.71 7.06
C LYS A 183 7.61 -25.92 6.43
N LYS A 184 8.70 -25.70 7.15
CA LYS A 184 9.89 -25.02 6.64
C LYS A 184 10.47 -25.75 5.42
N ILE A 185 10.62 -27.07 5.47
CA ILE A 185 11.17 -27.85 4.36
C ILE A 185 10.29 -27.73 3.11
N THR A 186 8.97 -27.83 3.27
CA THR A 186 8.02 -27.66 2.14
C THR A 186 8.07 -26.25 1.56
N PHE A 187 8.04 -25.24 2.44
CA PHE A 187 8.15 -23.84 2.03
C PHE A 187 9.45 -23.54 1.28
N LEU A 188 10.60 -24.02 1.78
CA LEU A 188 11.88 -23.79 1.12
C LEU A 188 11.92 -24.38 -0.30
N LYS A 189 11.39 -25.58 -0.51
CA LYS A 189 11.28 -26.17 -1.85
C LYS A 189 10.42 -25.35 -2.79
N LEU A 190 9.27 -24.86 -2.32
CA LEU A 190 8.38 -24.02 -3.11
C LEU A 190 9.02 -22.64 -3.39
N LYS A 191 9.69 -22.06 -2.38
CA LYS A 191 10.46 -20.81 -2.51
C LYS A 191 11.53 -20.93 -3.59
N GLU A 192 12.35 -21.98 -3.54
CA GLU A 192 13.41 -22.22 -4.54
C GLU A 192 12.84 -22.38 -5.95
N SER A 193 11.77 -23.16 -6.10
CA SER A 193 11.08 -23.35 -7.38
C SER A 193 10.56 -22.01 -7.93
N LEU A 194 9.93 -21.20 -7.08
CA LEU A 194 9.39 -19.90 -7.46
C LEU A 194 10.50 -18.91 -7.81
N ILE A 195 11.54 -18.78 -6.97
CA ILE A 195 12.65 -17.86 -7.22
C ILE A 195 13.34 -18.17 -8.54
N SER A 196 13.64 -19.45 -8.82
CA SER A 196 14.27 -19.82 -10.09
C SER A 196 13.45 -19.45 -11.33
N LYS A 197 12.12 -19.50 -11.23
CA LYS A 197 11.23 -19.07 -12.32
C LYS A 197 11.14 -17.55 -12.44
N LEU A 198 11.21 -16.84 -11.31
CA LEU A 198 11.22 -15.37 -11.31
C LEU A 198 12.53 -14.81 -11.87
N GLU A 199 13.66 -15.46 -11.57
CA GLU A 199 14.94 -15.12 -12.18
C GLU A 199 14.92 -15.35 -13.69
N LEU A 200 14.34 -16.46 -14.16
CA LEU A 200 14.12 -16.68 -15.60
C LEU A 200 13.22 -15.61 -16.22
N LEU A 201 12.21 -15.16 -15.52
CA LEU A 201 11.35 -14.07 -15.97
C LEU A 201 12.10 -12.73 -16.05
N ASP A 202 12.93 -12.44 -15.06
CA ASP A 202 13.76 -11.24 -15.03
C ASP A 202 14.79 -11.27 -16.18
N ASP A 203 15.45 -12.41 -16.41
CA ASP A 203 16.38 -12.59 -17.53
C ASP A 203 15.69 -12.44 -18.88
N TYR A 204 14.50 -13.01 -19.04
CA TYR A 204 13.71 -12.88 -20.25
C TYR A 204 13.34 -11.40 -20.53
N ALA A 205 12.86 -10.72 -19.50
CA ALA A 205 12.50 -9.31 -19.58
C ALA A 205 13.73 -8.42 -19.85
N PHE A 206 14.87 -8.69 -19.21
CA PHE A 206 16.11 -7.98 -19.43
C PHE A 206 16.62 -8.14 -20.86
N ASN A 207 16.63 -9.36 -21.38
CA ASN A 207 17.02 -9.64 -22.77
C ASN A 207 16.13 -8.94 -23.78
N TYR A 208 14.80 -8.91 -23.53
CA TYR A 208 13.86 -8.21 -24.37
C TYR A 208 14.14 -6.70 -24.39
N LEU A 209 14.34 -6.09 -23.20
CA LEU A 209 14.67 -4.67 -23.10
C LEU A 209 16.00 -4.33 -23.75
N ASN A 210 17.01 -5.13 -23.52
CA ASN A 210 18.36 -4.92 -24.08
C ASN A 210 18.39 -4.99 -25.61
N ASN A 211 17.53 -5.80 -26.20
CA ASN A 211 17.40 -5.90 -27.66
C ASN A 211 16.65 -4.70 -28.27
N LYS A 212 15.75 -4.05 -27.52
CA LYS A 212 14.96 -2.91 -28.04
C LYS A 212 15.57 -1.54 -27.71
N VAL A 213 16.34 -1.42 -26.64
CA VAL A 213 16.89 -0.13 -26.17
C VAL A 213 18.41 -0.21 -26.06
N TRP A 214 19.10 0.27 -27.08
CA TRP A 214 20.54 0.39 -27.08
C TRP A 214 20.99 1.57 -26.16
N SER A 215 21.77 1.28 -25.11
CA SER A 215 22.68 2.22 -24.43
C SER A 215 22.20 3.10 -23.27
N GLN A 216 21.37 2.68 -22.33
CA GLN A 216 21.16 3.45 -21.09
C GLN A 216 21.16 2.57 -19.84
N GLN A 217 21.76 3.03 -18.75
CA GLN A 217 21.86 2.33 -17.45
C GLN A 217 20.56 2.30 -16.63
N ASN A 218 19.53 3.06 -17.02
CA ASN A 218 18.22 3.07 -16.39
C ASN A 218 17.14 3.12 -17.47
N PHE A 219 16.41 2.03 -17.66
CA PHE A 219 15.38 1.94 -18.67
C PHE A 219 13.99 1.98 -18.05
N LYS A 220 13.15 2.83 -18.56
CA LYS A 220 11.69 2.74 -18.36
C LYS A 220 11.05 2.63 -19.73
N LEU A 221 10.56 1.46 -20.07
CA LEU A 221 9.78 1.22 -21.27
C LEU A 221 8.31 1.12 -20.88
N THR A 222 7.52 2.06 -21.35
CA THR A 222 6.07 1.93 -21.35
C THR A 222 5.73 1.01 -22.52
N LEU A 223 5.36 -0.23 -22.24
CA LEU A 223 5.00 -1.19 -23.27
C LEU A 223 3.54 -0.95 -23.67
N LEU A 224 3.35 -0.02 -24.60
CA LEU A 224 2.17 0.01 -25.47
C LEU A 224 2.30 -1.06 -26.58
N GLU A 225 3.48 -1.66 -26.74
CA GLU A 225 3.75 -2.68 -27.74
C GLU A 225 3.44 -4.05 -27.16
N ALA A 226 2.42 -4.69 -27.70
CA ALA A 226 1.87 -5.98 -27.30
C ALA A 226 2.86 -7.16 -27.38
N ASP A 227 3.96 -7.02 -28.11
CA ASP A 227 4.85 -8.13 -28.47
C ASP A 227 5.44 -8.90 -27.29
N PHE A 228 5.87 -8.21 -26.22
CA PHE A 228 6.45 -8.88 -25.05
C PHE A 228 5.41 -9.70 -24.28
N PHE A 229 4.24 -9.13 -24.05
CA PHE A 229 3.16 -9.76 -23.29
C PHE A 229 2.36 -10.76 -24.13
N ASP A 230 2.55 -10.85 -25.44
CA ASP A 230 1.93 -11.84 -26.33
C ASP A 230 2.82 -13.07 -26.59
N ASP A 231 4.04 -13.10 -26.06
CA ASP A 231 4.93 -14.23 -26.21
C ASP A 231 4.44 -15.46 -25.44
N ILE A 232 4.37 -16.61 -26.12
CA ILE A 232 3.86 -17.87 -25.55
C ILE A 232 4.74 -18.38 -24.40
N ASP A 233 6.06 -18.23 -24.52
CA ASP A 233 7.00 -18.71 -23.48
C ASP A 233 6.88 -17.87 -22.23
N TYR A 234 6.73 -16.55 -22.37
CA TYR A 234 6.42 -15.64 -21.28
C TYR A 234 5.13 -16.03 -20.55
N TRP A 235 4.05 -16.29 -21.29
CA TRP A 235 2.76 -16.71 -20.74
C TRP A 235 2.85 -18.04 -19.97
N ASN A 236 3.54 -19.02 -20.55
CA ASN A 236 3.73 -20.32 -19.92
C ASN A 236 4.54 -20.19 -18.61
N LEU A 237 5.54 -19.30 -18.61
CA LEU A 237 6.34 -19.03 -17.41
C LEU A 237 5.49 -18.36 -16.32
N LEU A 238 4.71 -17.33 -16.66
CA LEU A 238 3.82 -16.66 -15.71
C LEU A 238 2.78 -17.60 -15.10
N LYS A 239 2.20 -18.52 -15.89
CA LYS A 239 1.26 -19.53 -15.37
C LYS A 239 1.93 -20.46 -14.37
N LYS A 240 3.17 -20.87 -14.62
CA LYS A 240 3.93 -21.70 -13.67
C LYS A 240 4.23 -20.93 -12.37
N ILE A 241 4.56 -19.64 -12.49
CA ILE A 241 4.78 -18.76 -11.34
C ILE A 241 3.49 -18.58 -10.55
N GLU A 242 2.35 -18.40 -11.21
CA GLU A 242 1.03 -18.30 -10.56
C GLU A 242 0.75 -19.55 -9.72
N LEU A 243 0.98 -20.74 -10.24
CA LEU A 243 0.76 -22.00 -9.52
C LEU A 243 1.66 -22.12 -8.30
N ASP A 244 2.94 -21.79 -8.41
CA ASP A 244 3.86 -21.82 -7.26
C ASP A 244 3.43 -20.83 -6.16
N PHE A 245 2.94 -19.65 -6.52
CA PHE A 245 2.40 -18.71 -5.54
C PHE A 245 1.16 -19.23 -4.82
N ILE A 246 0.24 -19.87 -5.55
CA ILE A 246 -0.95 -20.50 -4.98
C ILE A 246 -0.52 -21.58 -3.98
N ASP A 247 0.40 -22.46 -4.38
CA ASP A 247 0.88 -23.54 -3.53
C ASP A 247 1.55 -23.00 -2.24
N ILE A 248 2.31 -21.90 -2.32
CA ILE A 248 2.91 -21.25 -1.15
C ILE A 248 1.83 -20.67 -0.24
N VAL A 249 0.87 -19.94 -0.78
CA VAL A 249 -0.23 -19.32 -0.02
C VAL A 249 -1.07 -20.41 0.66
N ASP A 250 -1.40 -21.48 -0.03
CA ASP A 250 -2.16 -22.60 0.52
C ASP A 250 -1.39 -23.30 1.64
N ASN A 251 -0.09 -23.53 1.46
CA ASN A 251 0.75 -24.11 2.49
C ASN A 251 0.81 -23.27 3.77
N LEU A 252 0.89 -21.94 3.63
CA LEU A 252 0.92 -21.01 4.76
C LEU A 252 -0.47 -20.82 5.41
N SER A 253 -1.55 -20.99 4.64
CA SER A 253 -2.93 -20.80 5.11
C SER A 253 -3.43 -21.92 6.01
N ILE A 254 -2.80 -23.09 6.01
CA ILE A 254 -3.15 -24.21 6.89
C ILE A 254 -2.80 -23.84 8.34
N ARG A 255 -3.80 -23.35 9.06
CA ARG A 255 -3.67 -22.82 10.42
C ARG A 255 -3.50 -23.95 11.44
N GLU A 256 -2.35 -23.97 12.12
CA GLU A 256 -2.30 -24.72 13.39
C GLU A 256 -1.70 -23.91 14.55
N TRP A 257 -0.68 -23.05 14.34
CA TRP A 257 0.05 -22.43 15.47
C TRP A 257 0.57 -21.01 15.26
N TYR A 258 0.51 -20.44 14.04
CA TYR A 258 1.04 -19.11 13.73
C TYR A 258 0.15 -18.32 12.78
N ASP A 259 0.09 -16.99 12.97
CA ASP A 259 -0.71 -16.09 12.13
C ASP A 259 0.17 -15.49 11.02
N PHE A 260 0.12 -16.08 9.82
CA PHE A 260 0.79 -15.60 8.62
C PHE A 260 -0.04 -14.60 7.80
N THR A 261 -1.06 -14.00 8.40
CA THR A 261 -2.02 -13.16 7.66
C THR A 261 -1.32 -12.02 6.89
N LYS A 262 -0.26 -11.44 7.47
CA LYS A 262 0.50 -10.36 6.82
C LYS A 262 1.29 -10.86 5.61
N GLU A 263 2.01 -11.93 5.80
CA GLU A 263 2.85 -12.56 4.77
C GLU A 263 2.01 -13.10 3.63
N ILE A 264 0.89 -13.74 3.94
CA ILE A 264 -0.09 -14.20 2.95
C ILE A 264 -0.67 -13.02 2.16
N ALA A 265 -1.04 -11.91 2.82
CA ALA A 265 -1.56 -10.73 2.13
C ALA A 265 -0.52 -10.11 1.18
N LEU A 266 0.76 -10.10 1.56
CA LEU A 266 1.83 -9.66 0.67
C LEU A 266 1.96 -10.58 -0.55
N LEU A 267 2.01 -11.89 -0.35
CA LEU A 267 2.08 -12.86 -1.44
C LEU A 267 0.85 -12.80 -2.36
N GLN A 268 -0.34 -12.60 -1.79
CA GLN A 268 -1.57 -12.41 -2.56
C GLN A 268 -1.50 -11.15 -3.43
N SER A 269 -0.90 -10.06 -2.93
CA SER A 269 -0.73 -8.85 -3.74
C SER A 269 0.16 -9.09 -4.98
N PHE A 270 1.21 -9.89 -4.86
CA PHE A 270 2.04 -10.31 -6.00
C PHE A 270 1.26 -11.23 -6.96
N LEU A 271 0.51 -12.17 -6.40
CA LEU A 271 -0.33 -13.07 -7.19
C LEU A 271 -1.37 -12.29 -8.02
N ASP A 272 -1.97 -11.26 -7.44
CA ASP A 272 -2.92 -10.38 -8.15
C ASP A 272 -2.26 -9.63 -9.31
N ILE A 273 -1.00 -9.18 -9.14
CA ILE A 273 -0.23 -8.55 -10.23
C ILE A 273 -0.05 -9.55 -11.38
N ILE A 274 0.34 -10.78 -11.06
CA ILE A 274 0.53 -11.84 -12.07
C ILE A 274 -0.79 -12.17 -12.75
N LYS A 275 -1.87 -12.37 -12.01
CA LYS A 275 -3.21 -12.64 -12.57
C LYS A 275 -3.69 -11.52 -13.48
N THR A 276 -3.53 -10.26 -13.07
CA THR A 276 -3.90 -9.11 -13.91
C THR A 276 -3.05 -9.05 -15.17
N THR A 277 -1.77 -9.41 -15.08
CA THR A 277 -0.89 -9.49 -16.26
C THR A 277 -1.32 -10.62 -17.21
N LEU A 278 -1.84 -11.72 -16.67
CA LEU A 278 -2.37 -12.85 -17.45
C LEU A 278 -3.77 -12.60 -18.04
N ASP A 279 -4.53 -11.64 -17.52
CA ASP A 279 -5.87 -11.35 -18.03
C ASP A 279 -5.82 -10.38 -19.21
N LYS A 280 -5.95 -10.93 -20.43
CA LYS A 280 -6.00 -10.14 -21.67
C LYS A 280 -7.17 -9.13 -21.74
N LYS A 281 -8.23 -9.31 -20.95
CA LYS A 281 -9.34 -8.35 -20.89
C LYS A 281 -8.93 -7.05 -20.21
N SER A 282 -7.93 -7.10 -19.35
CA SER A 282 -7.39 -5.94 -18.64
C SER A 282 -6.66 -4.94 -19.55
N ASP A 283 -6.33 -5.30 -20.78
CA ASP A 283 -5.60 -4.43 -21.74
C ASP A 283 -6.36 -3.14 -22.09
N LYS A 284 -7.67 -3.12 -21.89
CA LYS A 284 -8.50 -1.93 -22.13
C LYS A 284 -8.52 -0.98 -20.94
N GLU A 285 -8.15 -1.46 -19.76
CA GLU A 285 -8.24 -0.72 -18.50
C GLU A 285 -6.86 -0.33 -17.97
N PHE A 286 -5.82 -1.10 -18.30
CA PHE A 286 -4.49 -0.94 -17.70
C PHE A 286 -3.38 -0.80 -18.75
N ILE A 287 -2.41 0.04 -18.42
CA ILE A 287 -1.12 0.14 -19.09
C ILE A 287 -0.13 -0.73 -18.32
N ARG A 288 0.60 -1.59 -19.02
CA ARG A 288 1.68 -2.39 -18.47
C ARG A 288 3.02 -1.72 -18.71
N ILE A 289 3.87 -1.72 -17.72
CA ILE A 289 5.18 -1.08 -17.76
C ILE A 289 6.22 -2.08 -17.30
N LEU A 290 7.25 -2.25 -18.13
CA LEU A 290 8.45 -2.98 -17.79
C LEU A 290 9.58 -1.98 -17.58
N SER A 291 10.28 -2.07 -16.47
CA SER A 291 11.40 -1.18 -16.19
C SER A 291 12.56 -1.94 -15.56
N PHE A 292 13.76 -1.45 -15.79
CA PHE A 292 14.98 -1.94 -15.20
C PHE A 292 15.70 -0.82 -14.47
N ASN A 293 16.28 -1.14 -13.32
CA ASN A 293 17.12 -0.21 -12.56
C ASN A 293 18.27 -1.02 -11.93
N ASP A 294 19.51 -0.54 -12.07
CA ASP A 294 20.71 -1.22 -11.56
C ASP A 294 20.67 -1.56 -10.07
N ARG A 295 19.89 -0.81 -9.27
CA ARG A 295 19.75 -1.06 -7.82
C ARG A 295 18.68 -2.09 -7.48
N ASN A 296 17.61 -2.11 -8.25
CA ASN A 296 16.40 -2.87 -7.92
C ASN A 296 16.10 -4.01 -8.90
N GLY A 297 16.91 -4.15 -9.97
CA GLY A 297 16.66 -5.11 -11.04
C GLY A 297 15.43 -4.79 -11.86
N MET A 298 14.82 -5.81 -12.43
CA MET A 298 13.59 -5.70 -13.21
C MET A 298 12.39 -5.42 -12.34
N SER A 299 11.46 -4.62 -12.86
CA SER A 299 10.15 -4.43 -12.24
C SER A 299 9.04 -4.42 -13.28
N PHE A 300 7.98 -5.12 -12.93
CA PHE A 300 6.73 -5.18 -13.67
C PHE A 300 5.71 -4.30 -12.94
N GLU A 301 5.06 -3.43 -13.69
CA GLU A 301 4.12 -2.48 -13.11
C GLU A 301 2.92 -2.37 -14.04
N TYR A 302 1.73 -2.22 -13.48
CA TYR A 302 0.57 -1.82 -14.25
C TYR A 302 -0.18 -0.67 -13.57
N THR A 303 -0.79 0.16 -14.38
CA THR A 303 -1.51 1.35 -13.96
C THR A 303 -2.75 1.56 -14.81
N LEU A 304 -3.75 2.24 -14.29
CA LEU A 304 -4.97 2.55 -15.04
C LEU A 304 -4.68 3.39 -16.29
N LEU A 305 -5.32 3.02 -17.39
CA LEU A 305 -5.31 3.81 -18.62
C LEU A 305 -6.18 5.07 -18.49
N ASN A 306 -7.36 4.91 -17.89
CA ASN A 306 -8.32 6.00 -17.72
C ASN A 306 -8.79 6.08 -16.25
N PRO A 307 -8.16 6.92 -15.42
CA PRO A 307 -8.55 7.07 -14.02
C PRO A 307 -9.94 7.70 -13.85
N TRP A 308 -10.45 8.43 -14.86
CA TRP A 308 -11.74 9.13 -14.77
C TRP A 308 -12.93 8.17 -14.81
N GLU A 309 -12.87 7.11 -15.62
CA GLU A 309 -13.90 6.06 -15.62
C GLU A 309 -13.96 5.35 -14.26
N TYR A 310 -12.81 5.02 -13.72
CA TYR A 310 -12.72 4.44 -12.39
C TYR A 310 -13.33 5.35 -11.31
N LEU A 311 -13.00 6.65 -11.34
CA LEU A 311 -13.55 7.63 -10.39
C LEU A 311 -15.05 7.80 -10.55
N ARG A 312 -15.56 7.84 -11.79
CA ARG A 312 -17.01 7.94 -12.05
C ARG A 312 -17.76 6.80 -11.37
N ASP A 313 -17.30 5.57 -11.56
CA ASP A 313 -18.01 4.39 -11.11
C ASP A 313 -17.83 4.11 -9.61
N ASN A 314 -16.66 4.44 -9.06
CA ASN A 314 -16.32 4.14 -7.68
C ASN A 314 -16.49 5.31 -6.70
N LEU A 315 -16.48 6.55 -7.16
CA LEU A 315 -16.56 7.73 -6.30
C LEU A 315 -17.75 8.62 -6.66
N TRP A 316 -17.78 9.22 -7.86
CA TRP A 316 -18.74 10.28 -8.20
C TRP A 316 -20.20 9.84 -8.10
N ASN A 317 -20.52 8.66 -8.60
CA ASN A 317 -21.88 8.11 -8.57
C ASN A 317 -22.39 7.82 -7.15
N LYS A 318 -21.53 7.81 -6.15
CA LYS A 318 -21.87 7.56 -4.74
C LYS A 318 -22.01 8.83 -3.92
N LEU A 319 -21.57 9.97 -4.43
CA LEU A 319 -21.60 11.25 -3.75
C LEU A 319 -22.94 12.00 -4.00
N SER A 320 -23.43 12.69 -2.97
CA SER A 320 -24.55 13.64 -3.10
C SER A 320 -24.07 15.00 -3.58
N SER A 321 -22.87 15.42 -3.20
CA SER A 321 -22.25 16.65 -3.67
C SER A 321 -20.72 16.57 -3.66
N CYS A 322 -20.08 17.26 -4.60
CA CYS A 322 -18.64 17.41 -4.65
C CYS A 322 -18.26 18.86 -4.98
N ILE A 323 -17.34 19.41 -4.20
CA ILE A 323 -16.75 20.73 -4.44
C ILE A 323 -15.28 20.53 -4.78
N LEU A 324 -14.87 21.08 -5.92
CA LEU A 324 -13.50 21.01 -6.39
C LEU A 324 -12.85 22.38 -6.26
N THR A 325 -11.66 22.42 -5.68
CA THR A 325 -10.85 23.64 -5.57
C THR A 325 -9.46 23.43 -6.13
N SER A 326 -8.92 24.40 -6.80
CA SER A 326 -7.52 24.44 -7.27
C SER A 326 -7.18 25.83 -7.80
N ALA A 327 -5.94 26.21 -7.67
CA ALA A 327 -5.42 27.45 -8.26
C ALA A 327 -5.46 27.44 -9.80
N THR A 328 -5.52 26.25 -10.43
CA THR A 328 -5.42 26.04 -11.88
C THR A 328 -6.69 25.53 -12.53
N LEU A 329 -7.85 25.59 -11.85
CA LEU A 329 -9.13 25.15 -12.40
C LEU A 329 -9.55 25.90 -13.67
N GLN A 330 -9.07 27.12 -13.84
CA GLN A 330 -9.46 27.98 -14.93
C GLN A 330 -8.31 28.13 -15.95
N ILE A 331 -8.51 27.66 -17.17
CA ILE A 331 -7.61 27.90 -18.30
C ILE A 331 -8.27 28.94 -19.22
N TRP A 332 -7.60 30.07 -19.44
CA TRP A 332 -8.14 31.18 -20.29
C TRP A 332 -9.52 31.65 -19.91
N ARG A 333 -9.82 31.70 -18.60
CA ARG A 333 -11.15 32.04 -18.04
C ARG A 333 -12.27 31.06 -18.43
N LYS A 334 -11.94 29.83 -18.81
CA LYS A 334 -12.90 28.79 -19.16
C LYS A 334 -12.63 27.52 -18.34
N PHE A 335 -13.69 26.77 -18.04
CA PHE A 335 -13.65 25.49 -17.34
C PHE A 335 -13.84 24.30 -18.29
N ASP A 336 -13.72 24.53 -19.61
CA ASP A 336 -14.11 23.54 -20.61
C ASP A 336 -13.29 22.26 -20.51
N TYR A 337 -11.99 22.37 -20.18
CA TYR A 337 -11.14 21.21 -19.95
C TYR A 337 -11.71 20.29 -18.85
N PHE A 338 -12.10 20.84 -17.71
CA PHE A 338 -12.63 20.06 -16.59
C PHE A 338 -14.05 19.54 -16.79
N LYS A 339 -14.80 20.10 -17.73
CA LYS A 339 -16.13 19.59 -18.09
C LYS A 339 -16.08 18.40 -19.02
N THR A 340 -14.95 18.17 -19.66
CA THR A 340 -14.72 17.04 -20.58
C THR A 340 -14.09 15.83 -19.91
N LEU A 341 -13.56 15.98 -18.70
CA LEU A 341 -13.06 14.89 -17.85
C LEU A 341 -14.22 14.24 -17.06
#